data_ff9c40c4b85964141d2e2ace7dcd554c
#
_entry.id   ff9c40c4b85964141d2e2ace7dcd554c
#
_cell.length_a   1.000
_cell.length_b   1.000
_cell.length_c   1.000
_cell.angle_alpha   90.00
_cell.angle_beta   90.00
_cell.angle_gamma   90.00
#
_symmetry.space_group_name_H-M   'P 1'
#
loop_
_entity.id
_entity.type
_entity.pdbx_description
1 polymer ?
#
loop_
_entity_poly.entity_id
_entity_poly.type
_entity_poly.pdbx_seq_one_letter_code
_entity_poly.pdbx_strand_id
1 'polypeptide(L)'
;MQQGDFSEETFRSLKLEQKREYASKLEDIHSRAEVMMRIFSQGKSWQDYLDEVKRIDALTRADVIAVAKKYFTENYLYVTKETGRYPKLALPKPNYAPIIPKNADASSDYVKQLERIPARETTPHFLDFEQDVYRKQLTPLVTLYVTPNSVNDIFSLTLCHGVGKLERQDRGEVGG
;
A
#
# COMPACT_ATOMS: atom_id res chain seq x y z
N MET A 1 -9.41 -8.29 -23.36
CA MET A 1 -8.76 -6.97 -23.26
C MET A 1 -8.33 -6.41 -24.61
N GLN A 2 -7.57 -7.13 -25.45
CA GLN A 2 -7.22 -6.69 -26.83
C GLN A 2 -8.43 -6.43 -27.74
N GLN A 3 -9.52 -7.15 -27.55
CA GLN A 3 -10.78 -7.00 -28.29
C GLN A 3 -11.70 -5.94 -27.68
N GLY A 4 -11.34 -5.37 -26.55
CA GLY A 4 -12.14 -4.39 -25.86
C GLY A 4 -13.34 -4.96 -25.10
N ASP A 5 -13.25 -6.23 -24.64
CA ASP A 5 -14.32 -6.94 -23.93
C ASP A 5 -14.49 -6.48 -22.46
N PHE A 6 -14.48 -5.18 -22.26
CA PHE A 6 -14.77 -4.56 -20.95
C PHE A 6 -15.65 -3.34 -21.16
N SER A 7 -16.58 -3.14 -20.23
CA SER A 7 -17.53 -2.05 -20.31
C SER A 7 -16.88 -0.69 -20.01
N GLU A 8 -17.53 0.38 -20.47
CA GLU A 8 -17.14 1.75 -20.10
C GLU A 8 -17.26 1.98 -18.59
N GLU A 9 -18.24 1.36 -17.94
CA GLU A 9 -18.41 1.39 -16.50
C GLU A 9 -17.23 0.74 -15.78
N THR A 10 -16.78 -0.43 -16.21
CA THR A 10 -15.58 -1.10 -15.68
C THR A 10 -14.36 -0.21 -15.83
N PHE A 11 -14.17 0.39 -16.98
CA PHE A 11 -13.04 1.29 -17.23
C PHE A 11 -13.07 2.52 -16.30
N ARG A 12 -14.23 3.13 -16.13
CA ARG A 12 -14.44 4.25 -15.21
C ARG A 12 -14.15 3.86 -13.77
N SER A 13 -14.63 2.69 -13.32
CA SER A 13 -14.40 2.17 -11.97
C SER A 13 -12.90 1.94 -11.69
N LEU A 14 -12.16 1.40 -12.65
CA LEU A 14 -10.72 1.20 -12.53
C LEU A 14 -9.96 2.54 -12.43
N LYS A 15 -10.36 3.56 -13.18
CA LYS A 15 -9.78 4.90 -13.06
C LYS A 15 -10.01 5.50 -11.66
N LEU A 16 -11.22 5.38 -11.14
CA LEU A 16 -11.56 5.84 -9.79
C LEU A 16 -10.76 5.09 -8.73
N GLU A 17 -10.64 3.78 -8.86
CA GLU A 17 -9.85 2.96 -7.93
C GLU A 17 -8.37 3.37 -7.92
N GLN A 18 -7.76 3.58 -9.09
CA GLN A 18 -6.38 4.07 -9.19
C GLN A 18 -6.20 5.43 -8.51
N LYS A 19 -7.11 6.37 -8.74
CA LYS A 19 -7.06 7.68 -8.08
C LYS A 19 -7.20 7.57 -6.57
N ARG A 20 -8.11 6.71 -6.11
CA ARG A 20 -8.27 6.41 -4.68
C ARG A 20 -6.99 5.84 -4.07
N GLU A 21 -6.34 4.91 -4.78
CA GLU A 21 -5.06 4.33 -4.33
C GLU A 21 -3.96 5.39 -4.18
N TYR A 22 -3.86 6.32 -5.14
CA TYR A 22 -2.91 7.44 -5.04
C TYR A 22 -3.20 8.34 -3.83
N ALA A 23 -4.45 8.68 -3.60
CA ALA A 23 -4.85 9.52 -2.47
C ALA A 23 -4.63 8.81 -1.13
N SER A 24 -4.97 7.52 -1.03
CA SER A 24 -4.82 6.73 0.19
C SER A 24 -3.35 6.54 0.59
N LYS A 25 -2.45 6.38 -0.37
CA LYS A 25 -1.00 6.31 -0.10
C LYS A 25 -0.45 7.56 0.57
N LEU A 26 -1.11 8.69 0.44
CA LEU A 26 -0.69 9.95 1.05
C LEU A 26 -1.29 10.17 2.46
N GLU A 27 -2.20 9.33 2.93
CA GLU A 27 -2.75 9.40 4.28
C GLU A 27 -1.73 8.97 5.33
N ASP A 28 -1.04 7.86 5.06
CA ASP A 28 -0.03 7.31 5.95
C ASP A 28 1.32 8.00 5.80
N ILE A 29 1.96 8.35 6.94
CA ILE A 29 3.22 9.10 6.94
C ILE A 29 4.39 8.29 6.36
N HIS A 30 4.42 6.97 6.59
CA HIS A 30 5.48 6.11 6.05
C HIS A 30 5.31 5.96 4.55
N SER A 31 4.10 5.71 4.08
CA SER A 31 3.77 5.62 2.65
C SER A 31 4.09 6.92 1.91
N ARG A 32 3.85 8.09 2.53
CA ARG A 32 4.29 9.39 2.00
C ARG A 32 5.81 9.47 1.84
N ALA A 33 6.54 9.10 2.89
CA ALA A 33 8.00 9.11 2.85
C ALA A 33 8.55 8.16 1.78
N GLU A 34 7.97 6.97 1.64
CA GLU A 34 8.33 6.02 0.57
C GLU A 34 8.07 6.58 -0.83
N VAL A 35 6.92 7.24 -1.04
CA VAL A 35 6.61 7.91 -2.30
C VAL A 35 7.66 8.99 -2.61
N MET A 36 8.00 9.84 -1.63
CA MET A 36 9.02 10.89 -1.79
C MET A 36 10.39 10.31 -2.12
N MET A 37 10.81 9.26 -1.40
CA MET A 37 12.08 8.57 -1.65
C MET A 37 12.14 7.95 -3.05
N ARG A 38 11.05 7.31 -3.49
CA ARG A 38 10.93 6.71 -4.83
C ARG A 38 10.99 7.77 -5.92
N ILE A 39 10.27 8.88 -5.77
CA ILE A 39 10.31 10.01 -6.70
C ILE A 39 11.75 10.53 -6.84
N PHE A 40 12.41 10.77 -5.71
CA PHE A 40 13.80 11.22 -5.69
C PHE A 40 14.75 10.24 -6.39
N SER A 41 14.66 8.94 -6.08
CA SER A 41 15.50 7.91 -6.69
C SER A 41 15.30 7.76 -8.21
N GLN A 42 14.12 8.13 -8.72
CA GLN A 42 13.80 8.14 -10.15
C GLN A 42 14.20 9.46 -10.85
N GLY A 43 14.77 10.42 -10.14
CA GLY A 43 15.07 11.75 -10.66
C GLY A 43 13.85 12.56 -11.07
N LYS A 44 12.69 12.25 -10.48
CA LYS A 44 11.43 12.94 -10.73
C LYS A 44 11.17 14.02 -9.68
N SER A 45 10.34 15.00 -10.04
CA SER A 45 9.82 16.00 -9.11
C SER A 45 8.50 15.55 -8.46
N TRP A 46 8.09 16.24 -7.39
CA TRP A 46 6.75 16.04 -6.81
C TRP A 46 5.64 16.38 -7.80
N GLN A 47 5.87 17.37 -8.68
CA GLN A 47 4.92 17.73 -9.72
C GLN A 47 4.69 16.58 -10.70
N ASP A 48 5.75 15.84 -11.08
CA ASP A 48 5.62 14.67 -11.96
C ASP A 48 4.70 13.61 -11.37
N TYR A 49 4.76 13.42 -10.04
CA TYR A 49 3.86 12.50 -9.33
C TYR A 49 2.40 12.97 -9.38
N LEU A 50 2.16 14.26 -9.15
CA LEU A 50 0.80 14.82 -9.25
C LEU A 50 0.24 14.74 -10.68
N ASP A 51 1.10 14.91 -11.68
CA ASP A 51 0.72 14.81 -13.08
C ASP A 51 0.44 13.36 -13.51
N GLU A 52 0.95 12.35 -12.80
CA GLU A 52 0.53 10.95 -13.01
C GLU A 52 -0.96 10.76 -12.74
N VAL A 53 -1.49 11.39 -11.69
CA VAL A 53 -2.92 11.35 -11.37
C VAL A 53 -3.76 12.01 -12.47
N LYS A 54 -3.30 13.16 -12.98
CA LYS A 54 -3.97 13.84 -14.12
C LYS A 54 -3.96 12.99 -15.40
N ARG A 55 -2.85 12.29 -15.65
CA ARG A 55 -2.76 11.36 -16.80
C ARG A 55 -3.77 10.23 -16.72
N ILE A 56 -4.10 9.73 -15.52
CA ILE A 56 -5.15 8.73 -15.34
C ILE A 56 -6.51 9.26 -15.87
N ASP A 57 -6.82 10.54 -15.60
CA ASP A 57 -8.05 11.15 -16.09
C ASP A 57 -8.08 11.29 -17.63
N ALA A 58 -6.94 11.54 -18.24
CA ALA A 58 -6.81 11.65 -19.69
C ALA A 58 -6.87 10.32 -20.45
N LEU A 59 -6.61 9.17 -19.77
CA LEU A 59 -6.63 7.85 -20.39
C LEU A 59 -8.01 7.53 -20.98
N THR A 60 -7.98 6.99 -22.20
CA THR A 60 -9.17 6.48 -22.90
C THR A 60 -9.16 4.96 -22.96
N ARG A 61 -10.33 4.37 -23.20
CA ARG A 61 -10.45 2.94 -23.44
C ARG A 61 -9.65 2.49 -24.67
N ALA A 62 -9.57 3.34 -25.70
CA ALA A 62 -8.77 3.07 -26.88
C ALA A 62 -7.27 2.96 -26.58
N ASP A 63 -6.75 3.78 -25.67
CA ASP A 63 -5.34 3.70 -25.23
C ASP A 63 -5.04 2.37 -24.56
N VAL A 64 -5.94 1.89 -23.69
CA VAL A 64 -5.79 0.59 -23.03
C VAL A 64 -5.79 -0.55 -24.05
N ILE A 65 -6.69 -0.51 -25.02
CA ILE A 65 -6.76 -1.51 -26.09
C ILE A 65 -5.48 -1.48 -26.94
N ALA A 66 -4.98 -0.30 -27.29
CA ALA A 66 -3.75 -0.14 -28.06
C ALA A 66 -2.53 -0.73 -27.32
N VAL A 67 -2.40 -0.45 -26.04
CA VAL A 67 -1.34 -1.00 -25.18
C VAL A 67 -1.48 -2.52 -25.06
N ALA A 68 -2.69 -3.04 -24.86
CA ALA A 68 -2.93 -4.47 -24.78
C ALA A 68 -2.56 -5.19 -26.10
N LYS A 69 -2.89 -4.64 -27.25
CA LYS A 69 -2.49 -5.17 -28.56
C LYS A 69 -0.96 -5.19 -28.75
N LYS A 70 -0.28 -4.19 -28.20
CA LYS A 70 1.18 -4.07 -28.32
C LYS A 70 1.92 -5.07 -27.44
N TYR A 71 1.47 -5.31 -26.20
CA TYR A 71 2.22 -6.06 -25.21
C TYR A 71 1.70 -7.47 -24.92
N PHE A 72 0.40 -7.73 -25.08
CA PHE A 72 -0.18 -9.05 -24.89
C PHE A 72 -0.22 -9.81 -26.21
N THR A 73 0.93 -10.25 -26.68
CA THR A 73 1.10 -11.02 -27.91
C THR A 73 1.33 -12.49 -27.61
N GLU A 74 1.45 -13.32 -28.65
CA GLU A 74 1.83 -14.74 -28.50
C GLU A 74 3.28 -14.95 -27.99
N ASN A 75 4.08 -13.89 -27.95
CA ASN A 75 5.44 -13.94 -27.44
C ASN A 75 5.45 -13.69 -25.92
N TYR A 76 5.15 -14.73 -25.15
CA TYR A 76 5.16 -14.69 -23.68
C TYR A 76 5.90 -15.89 -23.08
N LEU A 77 6.43 -15.72 -21.89
CA LEU A 77 7.02 -16.81 -21.09
C LEU A 77 5.95 -17.41 -20.18
N TYR A 78 5.69 -18.69 -20.34
CA TYR A 78 4.82 -19.44 -19.44
C TYR A 78 5.67 -20.19 -18.41
N VAL A 79 5.45 -19.95 -17.13
CA VAL A 79 6.17 -20.62 -16.03
C VAL A 79 5.19 -21.40 -15.17
N THR A 80 5.38 -22.70 -15.08
CA THR A 80 4.59 -23.58 -14.20
C THR A 80 5.37 -23.88 -12.92
N LYS A 81 4.73 -23.72 -11.79
CA LYS A 81 5.24 -24.16 -10.49
C LYS A 81 4.40 -25.33 -10.01
N GLU A 82 5.01 -26.51 -9.93
CA GLU A 82 4.36 -27.73 -9.46
C GLU A 82 4.87 -28.12 -8.08
N THR A 83 4.01 -28.73 -7.27
CA THR A 83 4.41 -29.32 -6.00
C THR A 83 5.07 -30.67 -6.25
N GLY A 84 6.29 -30.85 -5.77
CA GLY A 84 7.03 -32.07 -5.94
C GLY A 84 8.34 -32.08 -5.16
N ARG A 85 8.99 -33.24 -5.14
CA ARG A 85 10.36 -33.39 -4.62
C ARG A 85 11.33 -33.29 -5.77
N TYR A 86 11.99 -32.16 -5.88
CA TYR A 86 13.03 -31.93 -6.86
C TYR A 86 14.40 -31.95 -6.19
N PRO A 87 15.43 -32.50 -6.84
CA PRO A 87 16.80 -32.42 -6.34
C PRO A 87 17.18 -30.93 -6.27
N LYS A 88 17.57 -30.47 -5.08
CA LYS A 88 18.09 -29.11 -4.92
C LYS A 88 19.49 -29.07 -5.54
N LEU A 89 19.65 -28.32 -6.60
CA LEU A 89 20.97 -27.95 -7.11
C LEU A 89 21.63 -27.04 -6.06
N ALA A 90 22.57 -27.63 -5.31
CA ALA A 90 23.41 -26.84 -4.42
C ALA A 90 24.43 -26.09 -5.27
N LEU A 91 24.24 -24.78 -5.40
CA LEU A 91 25.29 -23.93 -5.93
C LEU A 91 26.48 -23.95 -4.95
N PRO A 92 27.71 -24.16 -5.43
CA PRO A 92 28.86 -24.07 -4.56
C PRO A 92 28.90 -22.71 -3.89
N LYS A 93 29.00 -22.70 -2.56
CA LYS A 93 29.10 -21.45 -1.81
C LYS A 93 30.38 -20.73 -2.24
N PRO A 94 30.29 -19.50 -2.73
CA PRO A 94 31.47 -18.75 -3.14
C PRO A 94 32.42 -18.58 -1.94
N ASN A 95 33.69 -18.83 -2.19
CA ASN A 95 34.72 -18.72 -1.16
C ASN A 95 35.12 -17.24 -1.03
N TYR A 96 34.34 -16.48 -0.28
CA TYR A 96 34.68 -15.09 0.05
C TYR A 96 34.76 -14.91 1.58
N ALA A 97 35.70 -14.15 2.02
CA ALA A 97 35.77 -13.66 3.39
C ALA A 97 34.92 -12.38 3.50
N PRO A 98 34.26 -12.13 4.65
CA PRO A 98 33.56 -10.87 4.88
C PRO A 98 34.55 -9.71 4.75
N ILE A 99 34.16 -8.69 3.97
CA ILE A 99 34.94 -7.45 3.89
C ILE A 99 34.73 -6.71 5.22
N ILE A 100 35.79 -6.57 6.00
CA ILE A 100 35.77 -5.74 7.21
C ILE A 100 36.07 -4.31 6.77
N PRO A 101 35.13 -3.36 6.96
CA PRO A 101 35.39 -1.96 6.64
C PRO A 101 36.59 -1.43 7.43
N LYS A 102 37.55 -0.79 6.78
CA LYS A 102 38.72 -0.21 7.47
C LYS A 102 38.39 0.97 8.40
N ASN A 103 37.22 1.53 8.24
CA ASN A 103 36.73 2.72 8.93
C ASN A 103 35.28 2.52 9.43
N ALA A 104 35.03 1.38 10.07
CA ALA A 104 33.67 1.02 10.55
C ALA A 104 33.05 2.09 11.47
N ASP A 105 33.89 2.81 12.22
CA ASP A 105 33.45 3.85 13.18
C ASP A 105 33.44 5.25 12.57
N ALA A 106 33.77 5.41 11.28
CA ALA A 106 33.79 6.71 10.63
C ALA A 106 32.38 7.14 10.23
N SER A 107 31.98 8.32 10.67
CA SER A 107 30.76 9.00 10.21
C SER A 107 31.07 10.02 9.12
N SER A 108 30.25 10.11 8.09
CA SER A 108 30.35 11.18 7.09
C SER A 108 30.00 12.54 7.71
N ASP A 109 30.49 13.63 7.11
CA ASP A 109 30.12 14.97 7.58
C ASP A 109 28.62 15.24 7.47
N TYR A 110 27.95 14.61 6.50
CA TYR A 110 26.50 14.68 6.39
C TYR A 110 25.79 14.04 7.61
N VAL A 111 26.23 12.85 8.04
CA VAL A 111 25.66 12.21 9.25
C VAL A 111 25.90 13.08 10.48
N LYS A 112 27.09 13.63 10.65
CA LYS A 112 27.41 14.55 11.77
C LYS A 112 26.54 15.82 11.74
N GLN A 113 26.15 16.30 10.56
CA GLN A 113 25.20 17.42 10.43
C GLN A 113 23.80 17.03 10.85
N LEU A 114 23.33 15.83 10.45
CA LEU A 114 22.02 15.31 10.86
C LEU A 114 21.93 15.11 12.37
N GLU A 115 22.97 14.57 12.99
CA GLU A 115 23.04 14.37 14.44
C GLU A 115 22.97 15.68 15.25
N ARG A 116 23.34 16.81 14.66
CA ARG A 116 23.25 18.15 15.27
C ARG A 116 21.87 18.76 15.19
N ILE A 117 20.96 18.20 14.39
CA ILE A 117 19.59 18.68 14.28
C ILE A 117 18.87 18.29 15.59
N PRO A 118 18.38 19.27 16.37
CA PRO A 118 17.70 18.96 17.63
C PRO A 118 16.44 18.16 17.35
N ALA A 119 16.27 17.06 18.09
CA ALA A 119 15.02 16.30 18.05
C ALA A 119 13.86 17.20 18.50
N ARG A 120 12.81 17.28 17.68
CA ARG A 120 11.58 17.97 18.07
C ARG A 120 10.81 17.05 19.01
N GLU A 121 10.57 17.50 20.21
CA GLU A 121 9.62 16.84 21.09
C GLU A 121 8.22 16.91 20.49
N THR A 122 7.59 15.76 20.35
CA THR A 122 6.20 15.65 19.91
C THR A 122 5.35 15.24 21.10
N THR A 123 4.35 16.06 21.42
CA THR A 123 3.33 15.67 22.40
C THR A 123 2.38 14.68 21.72
N PRO A 124 2.26 13.44 22.22
CA PRO A 124 1.33 12.49 21.65
C PRO A 124 -0.11 12.98 21.85
N HIS A 125 -0.90 12.95 20.79
CA HIS A 125 -2.33 13.20 20.85
C HIS A 125 -3.05 11.86 20.91
N PHE A 126 -3.66 11.58 22.04
CA PHE A 126 -4.48 10.38 22.22
C PHE A 126 -5.93 10.66 21.81
N LEU A 127 -6.56 9.68 21.17
CA LEU A 127 -7.97 9.75 20.83
C LEU A 127 -8.82 9.82 22.10
N ASP A 128 -9.64 10.85 22.22
CA ASP A 128 -10.67 10.94 23.26
C ASP A 128 -12.00 10.45 22.68
N PHE A 129 -12.46 9.29 23.14
CA PHE A 129 -13.68 8.67 22.60
C PHE A 129 -14.94 9.52 22.80
N GLU A 130 -14.98 10.36 23.82
CA GLU A 130 -16.14 11.23 24.10
C GLU A 130 -16.15 12.48 23.21
N GLN A 131 -14.98 12.96 22.79
CA GLN A 131 -14.82 14.18 22.01
C GLN A 131 -14.59 13.93 20.52
N ASP A 132 -13.78 12.90 20.20
CA ASP A 132 -13.29 12.68 18.84
C ASP A 132 -14.13 11.65 18.04
N VAL A 133 -15.02 10.90 18.72
CA VAL A 133 -15.81 9.85 18.10
C VAL A 133 -17.30 10.15 18.21
N TYR A 134 -17.96 10.36 17.08
CA TYR A 134 -19.41 10.41 17.05
C TYR A 134 -20.00 9.03 17.26
N ARG A 135 -20.84 8.89 18.28
CA ARG A 135 -21.54 7.63 18.61
C ARG A 135 -23.05 7.80 18.43
N LYS A 136 -23.66 6.86 17.74
CA LYS A 136 -25.12 6.79 17.58
C LYS A 136 -25.65 5.36 17.69
N GLN A 137 -26.60 5.15 18.55
CA GLN A 137 -27.36 3.90 18.60
C GLN A 137 -28.36 3.89 17.43
N LEU A 138 -28.19 2.95 16.48
CA LEU A 138 -29.09 2.80 15.34
C LEU A 138 -30.29 1.90 15.65
N THR A 139 -30.02 0.78 16.35
CA THR A 139 -31.01 -0.16 16.86
C THR A 139 -30.55 -0.64 18.24
N PRO A 140 -31.36 -1.37 19.02
CA PRO A 140 -30.92 -1.93 20.31
C PRO A 140 -29.67 -2.79 20.23
N LEU A 141 -29.33 -3.34 19.04
CA LEU A 141 -28.19 -4.24 18.82
C LEU A 141 -27.07 -3.63 17.95
N VAL A 142 -27.29 -2.44 17.38
CA VAL A 142 -26.32 -1.84 16.44
C VAL A 142 -25.95 -0.44 16.88
N THR A 143 -24.68 -0.23 17.17
CA THR A 143 -24.11 1.08 17.46
C THR A 143 -23.19 1.51 16.31
N LEU A 144 -23.39 2.73 15.84
CA LEU A 144 -22.52 3.37 14.85
C LEU A 144 -21.48 4.22 15.58
N TYR A 145 -20.22 4.07 15.19
CA TYR A 145 -19.10 4.94 15.57
C TYR A 145 -18.55 5.60 14.33
N VAL A 146 -18.35 6.90 14.36
CA VAL A 146 -17.82 7.67 13.22
C VAL A 146 -16.73 8.61 13.69
N THR A 147 -15.61 8.59 12.98
CA THR A 147 -14.56 9.60 13.08
C THR A 147 -14.38 10.28 11.72
N PRO A 148 -14.25 11.61 11.65
CA PRO A 148 -14.03 12.30 10.38
C PRO A 148 -12.61 12.01 9.86
N ASN A 149 -12.48 11.81 8.55
CA ASN A 149 -11.19 11.84 7.89
C ASN A 149 -10.84 13.30 7.58
N SER A 150 -9.80 13.83 8.23
CA SER A 150 -9.35 15.22 8.05
C SER A 150 -8.36 15.39 6.89
N VAL A 151 -7.95 14.29 6.23
CA VAL A 151 -6.91 14.30 5.20
C VAL A 151 -7.50 14.42 3.80
N ASN A 152 -8.59 13.70 3.53
CA ASN A 152 -9.27 13.66 2.22
C ASN A 152 -10.71 13.14 2.36
N ASP A 153 -11.40 12.97 1.21
CA ASP A 153 -12.79 12.52 1.15
C ASP A 153 -12.94 10.98 1.12
N ILE A 154 -11.88 10.24 1.42
CA ILE A 154 -11.95 8.76 1.48
C ILE A 154 -12.57 8.36 2.81
N PHE A 155 -13.53 7.44 2.75
CA PHE A 155 -14.10 6.82 3.95
C PHE A 155 -13.99 5.31 3.89
N SER A 156 -13.98 4.67 5.04
CA SER A 156 -14.11 3.22 5.18
C SER A 156 -15.32 2.89 6.05
N LEU A 157 -16.00 1.79 5.74
CA LEU A 157 -17.08 1.25 6.55
C LEU A 157 -16.71 -0.16 6.98
N THR A 158 -16.64 -0.38 8.30
CA THR A 158 -16.38 -1.70 8.88
C THR A 158 -17.58 -2.17 9.67
N LEU A 159 -18.07 -3.37 9.37
CA LEU A 159 -19.10 -4.05 10.15
C LEU A 159 -18.43 -5.05 11.09
N CYS A 160 -18.55 -4.79 12.40
CA CYS A 160 -18.03 -5.70 13.42
C CYS A 160 -19.19 -6.50 14.03
N HIS A 161 -19.06 -7.82 14.02
CA HIS A 161 -19.99 -8.73 14.68
C HIS A 161 -19.34 -9.28 15.95
N GLY A 162 -20.08 -9.33 17.04
CA GLY A 162 -19.61 -9.88 18.33
C GLY A 162 -19.53 -11.42 18.32
N VAL A 163 -18.97 -12.00 17.24
CA VAL A 163 -18.78 -13.45 17.10
C VAL A 163 -17.33 -13.70 16.67
N GLY A 164 -16.54 -14.27 17.55
CA GLY A 164 -15.12 -14.54 17.31
C GLY A 164 -14.66 -15.87 17.90
N LYS A 165 -13.35 -16.10 17.86
CA LYS A 165 -12.76 -17.33 18.42
C LYS A 165 -13.00 -17.49 19.92
N LEU A 166 -13.07 -16.41 20.67
CA LEU A 166 -13.29 -16.45 22.13
C LEU A 166 -14.70 -16.90 22.44
N GLU A 167 -15.70 -16.39 21.72
CA GLU A 167 -17.12 -16.76 21.92
C GLU A 167 -17.41 -18.21 21.50
N ARG A 168 -16.61 -18.78 20.58
CA ARG A 168 -16.72 -20.22 20.21
C ARG A 168 -16.21 -21.13 21.31
N GLN A 169 -15.20 -20.75 22.06
CA GLN A 169 -14.67 -21.55 23.17
C GLN A 169 -15.66 -21.64 24.34
N ASP A 170 -16.38 -20.55 24.63
CA ASP A 170 -17.37 -20.52 25.71
C ASP A 170 -18.62 -21.37 25.43
N ARG A 171 -18.89 -21.71 24.16
CA ARG A 171 -20.06 -22.54 23.78
C ARG A 171 -19.75 -24.03 23.67
N GLY A 172 -18.53 -24.47 24.03
CA GLY A 172 -18.17 -25.89 24.03
C GLY A 172 -18.17 -26.56 22.64
N GLU A 173 -18.17 -25.78 21.55
CA GLU A 173 -18.02 -26.30 20.21
C GLU A 173 -16.54 -26.62 19.98
N VAL A 174 -16.15 -27.84 20.31
CA VAL A 174 -14.89 -28.42 19.90
C VAL A 174 -14.97 -28.62 18.40
N GLY A 175 -14.19 -27.82 17.65
CA GLY A 175 -14.09 -27.97 16.21
C GLY A 175 -13.56 -29.34 15.85
N GLY A 176 -14.30 -30.09 15.02
CA GLY A 176 -13.82 -31.24 14.32
C GLY A 176 -12.91 -30.84 13.15
#